data_4924a894133f698a0bb1a5a8d7ba2306
#
_entry.id   4924a894133f698a0bb1a5a8d7ba2306
#
_cell.length_a   1.000
_cell.length_b   1.000
_cell.length_c   1.000
_cell.angle_alpha   90.00
_cell.angle_beta   90.00
_cell.angle_gamma   90.00
#
_symmetry.space_group_name_H-M   'P 1'
#
loop_
_entity.id
_entity.type
_entity.pdbx_description
1 polymer ?
#
loop_
_entity_poly.entity_id
_entity_poly.type
_entity_poly.pdbx_seq_one_letter_code
_entity_poly.pdbx_strand_id
1 'polypeptide(L)'
;MSKKTAGKKVRDILFGVLSFFLSFFLFMLSLGVVGEISLFNKSFWIDQMNSTNYFVDKCDEMTDRLVILGYASGLSKDFCEKIVDPIMITTDTETYLDDFFEGGTGRVDTTAFKQKFISELESYIKEKNAKVDQSNVDYLVKSAESRYKDCVKIPLLTQIAGYFHAVKKYLPYITAGLALLSAVIVLVLTFGNRWRHRIFKYLYFATAADCLALTTVAAYVSINGGLKNINLQSRSLYQMVVHFANNVNVMLWVVAAFFLVSAFLFFFLYRTFYLRLTSD
;
A
#
# COMPACT_ATOMS: atom_id res chain seq x y z
N MET A 1 38.75 37.00 -18.85
CA MET A 1 38.28 36.17 -17.72
C MET A 1 39.33 35.11 -17.41
N SER A 2 39.91 35.11 -16.22
CA SER A 2 41.01 34.19 -15.87
C SER A 2 40.59 32.74 -15.92
N LYS A 3 41.40 31.80 -16.44
CA LYS A 3 41.20 30.34 -16.50
C LYS A 3 40.78 29.76 -15.11
N LYS A 4 41.26 30.33 -14.00
CA LYS A 4 40.88 29.95 -12.62
C LYS A 4 39.40 30.19 -12.30
N THR A 5 38.80 31.26 -12.86
CA THR A 5 37.39 31.61 -12.62
C THR A 5 36.44 30.69 -13.43
N ALA A 6 36.84 30.28 -14.62
CA ALA A 6 36.10 29.34 -15.45
C ALA A 6 36.02 27.94 -14.81
N GLY A 7 37.14 27.39 -14.31
CA GLY A 7 37.19 26.11 -13.64
C GLY A 7 36.35 26.06 -12.36
N LYS A 8 36.27 27.16 -11.61
CA LYS A 8 35.41 27.27 -10.41
C LYS A 8 33.92 27.20 -10.77
N LYS A 9 33.52 27.94 -11.83
CA LYS A 9 32.11 27.93 -12.29
C LYS A 9 31.68 26.55 -12.80
N VAL A 10 32.52 25.87 -13.58
CA VAL A 10 32.24 24.51 -14.09
C VAL A 10 32.04 23.53 -12.93
N ARG A 11 32.88 23.58 -11.91
CA ARG A 11 32.77 22.74 -10.74
C ARG A 11 31.49 23.03 -9.93
N ASP A 12 31.14 24.28 -9.74
CA ASP A 12 29.92 24.65 -8.99
C ASP A 12 28.65 24.21 -9.75
N ILE A 13 28.65 24.25 -11.09
CA ILE A 13 27.58 23.68 -11.94
C ILE A 13 27.51 22.16 -11.78
N LEU A 14 28.65 21.46 -11.89
CA LEU A 14 28.70 20.00 -11.74
C LEU A 14 28.13 19.54 -10.39
N PHE A 15 28.52 20.19 -9.30
CA PHE A 15 27.99 19.86 -7.97
C PHE A 15 26.51 20.22 -7.81
N GLY A 16 26.03 21.26 -8.49
CA GLY A 16 24.60 21.57 -8.58
C GLY A 16 23.81 20.47 -9.28
N VAL A 17 24.32 19.95 -10.38
CA VAL A 17 23.74 18.81 -11.11
C VAL A 17 23.76 17.55 -10.26
N LEU A 18 24.87 17.26 -9.57
CA LEU A 18 24.93 16.12 -8.63
C LEU A 18 23.92 16.26 -7.47
N SER A 19 23.73 17.47 -6.95
CA SER A 19 22.72 17.74 -5.91
C SER A 19 21.29 17.50 -6.43
N PHE A 20 21.02 17.85 -7.69
CA PHE A 20 19.74 17.56 -8.34
C PHE A 20 19.51 16.05 -8.48
N PHE A 21 20.51 15.29 -8.96
CA PHE A 21 20.41 13.83 -9.02
C PHE A 21 20.25 13.20 -7.64
N LEU A 22 20.93 13.73 -6.63
CA LEU A 22 20.77 13.29 -5.25
C LEU A 22 19.32 13.44 -4.78
N SER A 23 18.71 14.60 -5.01
CA SER A 23 17.29 14.82 -4.69
C SER A 23 16.40 13.84 -5.45
N PHE A 24 16.62 13.67 -6.74
CA PHE A 24 15.82 12.72 -7.53
C PHE A 24 15.90 11.28 -6.99
N PHE A 25 17.12 10.81 -6.63
CA PHE A 25 17.29 9.46 -6.10
C PHE A 25 16.72 9.31 -4.69
N LEU A 26 16.83 10.32 -3.83
CA LEU A 26 16.22 10.34 -2.50
C LEU A 26 14.68 10.32 -2.60
N PHE A 27 14.12 11.09 -3.53
CA PHE A 27 12.67 11.07 -3.79
C PHE A 27 12.18 9.69 -4.23
N MET A 28 12.84 9.07 -5.22
CA MET A 28 12.50 7.73 -5.67
C MET A 28 12.71 6.67 -4.59
N LEU A 29 13.78 6.80 -3.79
CA LEU A 29 14.04 5.95 -2.63
C LEU A 29 12.92 6.05 -1.60
N SER A 30 12.47 7.27 -1.30
CA SER A 30 11.37 7.51 -0.35
C SER A 30 10.07 6.87 -0.80
N LEU A 31 9.72 7.01 -2.08
CA LEU A 31 8.54 6.35 -2.65
C LEU A 31 8.68 4.82 -2.62
N GLY A 32 9.87 4.29 -2.94
CA GLY A 32 10.16 2.86 -2.89
C GLY A 32 10.00 2.29 -1.48
N VAL A 33 10.58 2.93 -0.47
CA VAL A 33 10.49 2.51 0.94
C VAL A 33 9.05 2.57 1.44
N VAL A 34 8.30 3.66 1.14
CA VAL A 34 6.88 3.75 1.49
C VAL A 34 6.09 2.62 0.82
N GLY A 35 6.38 2.32 -0.45
CA GLY A 35 5.75 1.19 -1.16
C GLY A 35 6.07 -0.16 -0.52
N GLU A 36 7.32 -0.42 -0.13
CA GLU A 36 7.72 -1.67 0.54
C GLU A 36 7.01 -1.87 1.89
N ILE A 37 6.92 -0.81 2.69
CA ILE A 37 6.31 -0.86 4.04
C ILE A 37 4.78 -0.97 3.95
N SER A 38 4.15 -0.42 2.91
CA SER A 38 2.71 -0.37 2.77
C SER A 38 2.16 -1.35 1.72
N LEU A 39 2.34 -1.03 0.43
CA LEU A 39 1.70 -1.74 -0.67
C LEU A 39 2.17 -3.20 -0.79
N PHE A 40 3.45 -3.46 -0.56
CA PHE A 40 4.07 -4.79 -0.69
C PHE A 40 4.22 -5.53 0.64
N ASN A 41 3.61 -5.05 1.72
CA ASN A 41 3.62 -5.66 3.05
C ASN A 41 2.24 -6.21 3.42
N LYS A 42 2.12 -7.55 3.50
CA LYS A 42 0.88 -8.25 3.89
C LYS A 42 0.34 -7.77 5.24
N SER A 43 1.22 -7.65 6.24
CA SER A 43 0.81 -7.23 7.59
C SER A 43 0.16 -5.85 7.56
N PHE A 44 0.66 -4.92 6.76
CA PHE A 44 0.03 -3.61 6.61
C PHE A 44 -1.39 -3.71 6.04
N TRP A 45 -1.65 -4.60 5.07
CA TRP A 45 -2.99 -4.83 4.54
C TRP A 45 -3.95 -5.38 5.61
N ILE A 46 -3.51 -6.38 6.38
CA ILE A 46 -4.29 -6.97 7.47
C ILE A 46 -4.60 -5.93 8.54
N ASP A 47 -3.63 -5.10 8.92
CA ASP A 47 -3.82 -4.01 9.87
C ASP A 47 -4.87 -2.99 9.39
N GLN A 48 -4.88 -2.66 8.08
CA GLN A 48 -5.92 -1.78 7.51
C GLN A 48 -7.31 -2.45 7.56
N MET A 49 -7.40 -3.75 7.26
CA MET A 49 -8.65 -4.50 7.33
C MET A 49 -9.20 -4.51 8.77
N ASN A 50 -8.35 -4.80 9.74
CA ASN A 50 -8.73 -4.81 11.15
C ASN A 50 -9.17 -3.41 11.65
N SER A 51 -8.45 -2.36 11.24
CA SER A 51 -8.74 -0.97 11.65
C SER A 51 -10.05 -0.43 11.07
N THR A 52 -10.58 -1.03 10.00
CA THR A 52 -11.81 -0.59 9.32
C THR A 52 -13.01 -1.50 9.56
N ASN A 53 -12.93 -2.45 10.49
CA ASN A 53 -13.94 -3.48 10.70
C ASN A 53 -14.28 -4.28 9.42
N TYR A 54 -13.33 -4.38 8.51
CA TYR A 54 -13.52 -5.01 7.18
C TYR A 54 -14.17 -6.39 7.26
N PHE A 55 -13.72 -7.24 8.17
CA PHE A 55 -14.21 -8.61 8.30
C PHE A 55 -15.66 -8.67 8.81
N VAL A 56 -16.05 -7.76 9.71
CA VAL A 56 -17.44 -7.67 10.20
C VAL A 56 -18.36 -7.21 9.07
N ASP A 57 -18.00 -6.13 8.39
CA ASP A 57 -18.77 -5.62 7.24
C ASP A 57 -18.85 -6.66 6.10
N LYS A 58 -17.81 -7.49 5.93
CA LYS A 58 -17.81 -8.60 4.96
C LYS A 58 -18.77 -9.70 5.34
N CYS A 59 -18.91 -10.01 6.64
CA CYS A 59 -19.91 -10.97 7.11
C CYS A 59 -21.32 -10.48 6.80
N ASP A 60 -21.61 -9.22 7.08
CA ASP A 60 -22.90 -8.61 6.78
C ASP A 60 -23.19 -8.63 5.26
N GLU A 61 -22.23 -8.23 4.43
CA GLU A 61 -22.35 -8.31 2.96
C GLU A 61 -22.58 -9.73 2.46
N MET A 62 -21.92 -10.74 3.07
CA MET A 62 -22.08 -12.13 2.69
C MET A 62 -23.46 -12.67 3.11
N THR A 63 -23.90 -12.34 4.33
CA THR A 63 -25.23 -12.67 4.82
C THR A 63 -26.32 -12.14 3.90
N ASP A 64 -26.26 -10.86 3.54
CA ASP A 64 -27.20 -10.22 2.61
C ASP A 64 -27.22 -10.93 1.24
N ARG A 65 -26.05 -11.29 0.70
CA ARG A 65 -25.94 -12.04 -0.56
C ARG A 65 -26.55 -13.43 -0.48
N LEU A 66 -26.40 -14.12 0.67
CA LEU A 66 -27.03 -15.42 0.90
C LEU A 66 -28.55 -15.30 1.08
N VAL A 67 -29.01 -14.26 1.78
CA VAL A 67 -30.47 -14.00 1.93
C VAL A 67 -31.08 -13.75 0.55
N ILE A 68 -30.48 -12.93 -0.30
CA ILE A 68 -30.98 -12.70 -1.67
C ILE A 68 -31.00 -13.99 -2.47
N LEU A 69 -29.94 -14.81 -2.38
CA LEU A 69 -29.85 -16.10 -3.08
C LEU A 69 -30.90 -17.08 -2.58
N GLY A 70 -31.08 -17.16 -1.27
CA GLY A 70 -31.99 -18.11 -0.62
C GLY A 70 -33.46 -17.69 -0.63
N TYR A 71 -33.79 -16.45 -0.97
CA TYR A 71 -35.15 -15.92 -0.91
C TYR A 71 -36.15 -16.76 -1.74
N ALA A 72 -35.78 -17.08 -2.97
CA ALA A 72 -36.60 -17.89 -3.85
C ALA A 72 -36.72 -19.37 -3.38
N SER A 73 -35.80 -19.84 -2.53
CA SER A 73 -35.77 -21.20 -1.97
C SER A 73 -36.38 -21.28 -0.57
N GLY A 74 -36.91 -20.16 -0.04
CA GLY A 74 -37.54 -20.13 1.28
C GLY A 74 -36.56 -20.22 2.46
N LEU A 75 -35.26 -19.92 2.25
CA LEU A 75 -34.29 -19.88 3.33
C LEU A 75 -34.50 -18.62 4.19
N SER A 76 -34.49 -18.81 5.50
CA SER A 76 -34.64 -17.71 6.45
C SER A 76 -33.32 -16.92 6.60
N LYS A 77 -33.41 -15.67 7.08
CA LYS A 77 -32.26 -14.87 7.43
C LYS A 77 -31.42 -15.54 8.53
N ASP A 78 -32.07 -16.11 9.54
CA ASP A 78 -31.40 -16.81 10.65
C ASP A 78 -30.58 -18.01 10.16
N PHE A 79 -31.02 -18.68 9.11
CA PHE A 79 -30.25 -19.74 8.46
C PHE A 79 -28.97 -19.17 7.83
N CYS A 80 -29.07 -18.04 7.12
CA CYS A 80 -27.93 -17.42 6.48
C CYS A 80 -26.91 -16.90 7.52
N GLU A 81 -27.38 -16.33 8.64
CA GLU A 81 -26.52 -15.85 9.73
C GLU A 81 -25.75 -16.98 10.42
N LYS A 82 -26.32 -18.18 10.54
CA LYS A 82 -25.61 -19.34 11.12
C LYS A 82 -24.45 -19.84 10.25
N ILE A 83 -24.55 -19.66 8.95
CA ILE A 83 -23.53 -20.13 8.00
C ILE A 83 -22.34 -19.20 7.95
N VAL A 84 -22.59 -17.90 7.96
CA VAL A 84 -21.55 -16.89 7.85
C VAL A 84 -20.82 -16.78 9.18
N ASP A 85 -19.54 -17.13 9.15
CA ASP A 85 -18.67 -17.12 10.32
C ASP A 85 -17.53 -16.10 10.12
N PRO A 86 -17.43 -15.05 10.97
CA PRO A 86 -16.39 -14.06 10.90
C PRO A 86 -14.98 -14.68 10.94
N ILE A 87 -14.78 -15.70 11.75
CA ILE A 87 -13.48 -16.37 11.88
C ILE A 87 -13.11 -17.06 10.57
N MET A 88 -14.06 -17.74 9.93
CA MET A 88 -13.84 -18.40 8.64
C MET A 88 -13.47 -17.38 7.56
N ILE A 89 -14.23 -16.27 7.43
CA ILE A 89 -13.95 -15.23 6.43
C ILE A 89 -12.58 -14.60 6.69
N THR A 90 -12.22 -14.34 7.94
CA THR A 90 -10.90 -13.80 8.30
C THR A 90 -9.79 -14.75 7.88
N THR A 91 -9.86 -16.01 8.32
CA THR A 91 -8.84 -17.03 8.03
C THR A 91 -8.67 -17.25 6.53
N ASP A 92 -9.79 -17.37 5.79
CA ASP A 92 -9.74 -17.60 4.35
C ASP A 92 -9.22 -16.36 3.58
N THR A 93 -9.53 -15.15 4.06
CA THR A 93 -8.99 -13.91 3.48
C THR A 93 -7.49 -13.79 3.77
N GLU A 94 -7.03 -14.13 4.97
CA GLU A 94 -5.62 -14.15 5.30
C GLU A 94 -4.86 -15.18 4.47
N THR A 95 -5.41 -16.38 4.31
CA THR A 95 -4.84 -17.45 3.46
C THR A 95 -4.78 -17.01 1.99
N TYR A 96 -5.85 -16.37 1.49
CA TYR A 96 -5.86 -15.77 0.16
C TYR A 96 -4.75 -14.74 -0.04
N LEU A 97 -4.55 -13.87 0.95
CA LEU A 97 -3.46 -12.88 0.93
C LEU A 97 -2.09 -13.54 1.01
N ASP A 98 -1.93 -14.62 1.82
CA ASP A 98 -0.69 -15.37 1.89
C ASP A 98 -0.30 -15.93 0.52
N ASP A 99 -1.20 -16.68 -0.13
CA ASP A 99 -0.97 -17.21 -1.47
C ASP A 99 -0.63 -16.08 -2.46
N PHE A 100 -1.39 -14.97 -2.40
CA PHE A 100 -1.13 -13.82 -3.26
C PHE A 100 0.24 -13.19 -3.02
N PHE A 101 0.60 -12.91 -1.77
CA PHE A 101 1.89 -12.27 -1.46
C PHE A 101 3.09 -13.20 -1.66
N GLU A 102 2.92 -14.53 -1.63
CA GLU A 102 3.95 -15.52 -1.94
C GLU A 102 4.16 -15.77 -3.43
N GLY A 103 3.37 -15.13 -4.29
CA GLY A 103 3.53 -15.20 -5.75
C GLY A 103 2.45 -16.04 -6.45
N GLY A 104 1.45 -16.50 -5.72
CA GLY A 104 0.26 -17.15 -6.26
C GLY A 104 -0.73 -16.17 -6.89
N THR A 105 -1.83 -16.72 -7.39
CA THR A 105 -2.93 -15.92 -7.98
C THR A 105 -4.03 -15.57 -6.99
N GLY A 106 -3.86 -15.90 -5.71
CA GLY A 106 -4.88 -15.80 -4.67
C GLY A 106 -5.93 -16.91 -4.84
N ARG A 107 -5.62 -18.10 -4.37
CA ARG A 107 -6.58 -19.21 -4.33
C ARG A 107 -7.43 -19.12 -3.08
N VAL A 108 -8.72 -19.35 -3.23
CA VAL A 108 -9.66 -19.45 -2.10
C VAL A 108 -10.09 -20.90 -1.98
N ASP A 109 -9.83 -21.51 -0.84
CA ASP A 109 -10.37 -22.82 -0.50
C ASP A 109 -11.78 -22.64 0.08
N THR A 110 -12.77 -23.15 -0.61
CA THR A 110 -14.18 -23.05 -0.23
C THR A 110 -14.70 -24.33 0.44
N THR A 111 -13.83 -25.32 0.69
CA THR A 111 -14.22 -26.66 1.17
C THR A 111 -14.93 -26.60 2.52
N ALA A 112 -14.38 -25.85 3.47
CA ALA A 112 -14.95 -25.72 4.82
C ALA A 112 -16.33 -25.01 4.77
N PHE A 113 -16.43 -23.91 4.02
CA PHE A 113 -17.69 -23.20 3.80
C PHE A 113 -18.74 -24.11 3.17
N LYS A 114 -18.38 -24.82 2.10
CA LYS A 114 -19.28 -25.74 1.38
C LYS A 114 -19.80 -26.84 2.29
N GLN A 115 -18.94 -27.46 3.08
CA GLN A 115 -19.34 -28.52 4.03
C GLN A 115 -20.30 -27.97 5.09
N LYS A 116 -20.01 -26.82 5.68
CA LYS A 116 -20.89 -26.16 6.65
C LYS A 116 -22.22 -25.80 6.02
N PHE A 117 -22.24 -25.24 4.80
CA PHE A 117 -23.45 -24.88 4.08
C PHE A 117 -24.34 -26.11 3.82
N ILE A 118 -23.76 -27.22 3.34
CA ILE A 118 -24.49 -28.45 3.06
C ILE A 118 -25.09 -29.05 4.36
N SER A 119 -24.32 -29.14 5.43
CA SER A 119 -24.79 -29.72 6.69
C SER A 119 -25.93 -28.91 7.32
N GLU A 120 -25.84 -27.59 7.31
CA GLU A 120 -26.87 -26.68 7.81
C GLU A 120 -28.14 -26.76 6.89
N LEU A 121 -27.95 -26.82 5.58
CA LEU A 121 -29.04 -26.94 4.62
C LEU A 121 -29.80 -28.26 4.78
N GLU A 122 -29.10 -29.37 4.94
CA GLU A 122 -29.74 -30.67 5.22
C GLU A 122 -30.54 -30.67 6.53
N SER A 123 -29.98 -30.04 7.56
CA SER A 123 -30.65 -29.86 8.86
C SER A 123 -31.94 -29.03 8.72
N TYR A 124 -31.86 -27.93 7.96
CA TYR A 124 -32.97 -27.01 7.70
C TYR A 124 -34.11 -27.73 6.88
N ILE A 125 -33.75 -28.51 5.86
CA ILE A 125 -34.69 -29.26 5.06
C ILE A 125 -35.43 -30.31 5.92
N LYS A 126 -34.71 -31.00 6.81
CA LYS A 126 -35.31 -31.96 7.75
C LYS A 126 -36.24 -31.28 8.75
N GLU A 127 -35.84 -30.15 9.32
CA GLU A 127 -36.66 -29.39 10.27
C GLU A 127 -37.96 -28.89 9.65
N LYS A 128 -37.93 -28.43 8.39
CA LYS A 128 -39.08 -27.91 7.67
C LYS A 128 -39.91 -29.00 6.98
N ASN A 129 -39.50 -30.28 7.01
CA ASN A 129 -40.11 -31.36 6.25
C ASN A 129 -40.33 -31.02 4.77
N ALA A 130 -39.39 -30.24 4.19
CA ALA A 130 -39.51 -29.75 2.83
C ALA A 130 -39.16 -30.82 1.80
N LYS A 131 -40.01 -30.98 0.78
CA LYS A 131 -39.69 -31.81 -0.41
C LYS A 131 -38.89 -30.91 -1.36
N VAL A 132 -37.61 -31.25 -1.55
CA VAL A 132 -36.69 -30.48 -2.41
C VAL A 132 -36.20 -31.38 -3.54
N ASP A 133 -36.02 -30.77 -4.70
CA ASP A 133 -35.33 -31.38 -5.83
C ASP A 133 -33.83 -31.26 -5.65
N GLN A 134 -33.09 -32.37 -5.80
CA GLN A 134 -31.65 -32.43 -5.64
C GLN A 134 -30.91 -31.45 -6.58
N SER A 135 -31.43 -31.23 -7.79
CA SER A 135 -30.85 -30.30 -8.74
C SER A 135 -30.89 -28.86 -8.25
N ASN A 136 -31.94 -28.46 -7.52
CA ASN A 136 -32.07 -27.15 -6.91
C ASN A 136 -31.12 -26.99 -5.72
N VAL A 137 -30.90 -28.04 -4.93
CA VAL A 137 -29.94 -28.08 -3.83
C VAL A 137 -28.52 -27.87 -4.37
N ASP A 138 -28.14 -28.63 -5.39
CA ASP A 138 -26.81 -28.55 -6.01
C ASP A 138 -26.55 -27.16 -6.62
N TYR A 139 -27.58 -26.58 -7.28
CA TYR A 139 -27.48 -25.19 -7.79
C TYR A 139 -27.27 -24.18 -6.66
N LEU A 140 -28.03 -24.31 -5.57
CA LEU A 140 -27.95 -23.42 -4.42
C LEU A 140 -26.57 -23.48 -3.75
N VAL A 141 -26.07 -24.73 -3.51
CA VAL A 141 -24.73 -24.94 -2.95
C VAL A 141 -23.65 -24.32 -3.83
N LYS A 142 -23.68 -24.58 -5.14
CA LYS A 142 -22.70 -24.04 -6.09
C LYS A 142 -22.76 -22.51 -6.16
N SER A 143 -23.97 -21.94 -6.12
CA SER A 143 -24.16 -20.49 -6.14
C SER A 143 -23.67 -19.82 -4.84
N ALA A 144 -23.93 -20.44 -3.67
CA ALA A 144 -23.43 -19.98 -2.39
C ALA A 144 -21.89 -20.03 -2.33
N GLU A 145 -21.29 -21.13 -2.81
CA GLU A 145 -19.84 -21.28 -2.91
C GLU A 145 -19.21 -20.21 -3.80
N SER A 146 -19.80 -19.89 -4.95
CA SER A 146 -19.32 -18.82 -5.83
C SER A 146 -19.38 -17.47 -5.14
N ARG A 147 -20.48 -17.15 -4.43
CA ARG A 147 -20.62 -15.89 -3.70
C ARG A 147 -19.66 -15.78 -2.54
N TYR A 148 -19.39 -16.86 -1.84
CA TYR A 148 -18.37 -16.91 -0.79
C TYR A 148 -16.99 -16.64 -1.35
N LYS A 149 -16.63 -17.30 -2.44
CA LYS A 149 -15.36 -17.07 -3.14
C LYS A 149 -15.18 -15.61 -3.58
N ASP A 150 -16.24 -14.97 -4.09
CA ASP A 150 -16.24 -13.57 -4.49
C ASP A 150 -16.21 -12.62 -3.26
N CYS A 151 -16.67 -13.09 -2.10
CA CYS A 151 -16.59 -12.34 -0.84
C CYS A 151 -15.16 -12.28 -0.31
N VAL A 152 -14.46 -13.42 -0.28
CA VAL A 152 -13.08 -13.55 0.21
C VAL A 152 -12.07 -12.87 -0.72
N LYS A 153 -12.29 -12.95 -2.04
CA LYS A 153 -11.38 -12.36 -3.02
C LYS A 153 -11.40 -10.83 -3.00
N ILE A 154 -10.23 -10.25 -3.21
CA ILE A 154 -10.08 -8.84 -3.51
C ILE A 154 -9.98 -8.70 -5.04
N PRO A 155 -11.03 -8.19 -5.73
CA PRO A 155 -11.18 -8.32 -7.18
C PRO A 155 -9.99 -7.80 -8.00
N LEU A 156 -9.41 -6.67 -7.59
CA LEU A 156 -8.31 -6.02 -8.32
C LEU A 156 -6.98 -6.78 -8.21
N LEU A 157 -6.72 -7.48 -7.11
CA LEU A 157 -5.44 -8.14 -6.89
C LEU A 157 -5.17 -9.24 -7.90
N THR A 158 -6.18 -10.03 -8.26
CA THR A 158 -6.03 -11.10 -9.25
C THR A 158 -5.64 -10.56 -10.64
N GLN A 159 -6.17 -9.37 -11.01
CA GLN A 159 -5.88 -8.75 -12.32
C GLN A 159 -4.47 -8.19 -12.40
N ILE A 160 -3.94 -7.66 -11.30
CA ILE A 160 -2.61 -7.02 -11.25
C ILE A 160 -1.51 -7.96 -10.74
N ALA A 161 -1.82 -9.22 -10.42
CA ALA A 161 -0.91 -10.17 -9.77
C ALA A 161 0.46 -10.23 -10.45
N GLY A 162 0.50 -10.39 -11.78
CA GLY A 162 1.77 -10.46 -12.52
C GLY A 162 2.65 -9.22 -12.37
N TYR A 163 2.06 -8.03 -12.47
CA TYR A 163 2.79 -6.76 -12.28
C TYR A 163 3.20 -6.58 -10.82
N PHE A 164 2.29 -6.89 -9.89
CA PHE A 164 2.55 -6.78 -8.46
C PHE A 164 3.75 -7.63 -8.03
N HIS A 165 3.79 -8.91 -8.44
CA HIS A 165 4.89 -9.81 -8.09
C HIS A 165 6.20 -9.40 -8.74
N ALA A 166 6.17 -8.94 -10.00
CA ALA A 166 7.36 -8.42 -10.66
C ALA A 166 7.92 -7.21 -9.90
N VAL A 167 7.09 -6.23 -9.57
CA VAL A 167 7.52 -5.05 -8.81
C VAL A 167 8.01 -5.44 -7.42
N LYS A 168 7.25 -6.25 -6.67
CA LYS A 168 7.64 -6.73 -5.34
C LYS A 168 9.00 -7.41 -5.34
N LYS A 169 9.28 -8.23 -6.35
CA LYS A 169 10.57 -8.94 -6.49
C LYS A 169 11.75 -8.00 -6.71
N TYR A 170 11.58 -6.96 -7.53
CA TYR A 170 12.68 -6.09 -7.92
C TYR A 170 12.80 -4.84 -7.05
N LEU A 171 11.75 -4.43 -6.36
CA LEU A 171 11.72 -3.21 -5.56
C LEU A 171 12.84 -3.13 -4.52
N PRO A 172 13.14 -4.18 -3.70
CA PRO A 172 14.24 -4.12 -2.73
C PRO A 172 15.62 -3.90 -3.38
N TYR A 173 15.83 -4.44 -4.59
CA TYR A 173 17.08 -4.23 -5.32
C TYR A 173 17.17 -2.80 -5.89
N ILE A 174 16.05 -2.26 -6.33
CA ILE A 174 15.96 -0.87 -6.83
C ILE A 174 16.20 0.10 -5.68
N THR A 175 15.54 -0.08 -4.53
CA THR A 175 15.70 0.78 -3.34
C THR A 175 17.13 0.71 -2.79
N ALA A 176 17.72 -0.50 -2.71
CA ALA A 176 19.12 -0.66 -2.32
C ALA A 176 20.09 0.02 -3.32
N GLY A 177 19.84 -0.11 -4.62
CA GLY A 177 20.61 0.57 -5.66
C GLY A 177 20.52 2.11 -5.57
N LEU A 178 19.33 2.65 -5.37
CA LEU A 178 19.11 4.09 -5.18
C LEU A 178 19.78 4.62 -3.91
N ALA A 179 19.74 3.86 -2.81
CA ALA A 179 20.45 4.19 -1.58
C ALA A 179 21.95 4.23 -1.78
N LEU A 180 22.52 3.24 -2.48
CA LEU A 180 23.93 3.18 -2.80
C LEU A 180 24.36 4.34 -3.71
N LEU A 181 23.60 4.65 -4.76
CA LEU A 181 23.86 5.81 -5.64
C LEU A 181 23.81 7.11 -4.88
N SER A 182 22.82 7.29 -3.99
CA SER A 182 22.71 8.46 -3.13
C SER A 182 23.93 8.61 -2.21
N ALA A 183 24.37 7.49 -1.61
CA ALA A 183 25.57 7.48 -0.77
C ALA A 183 26.85 7.85 -1.57
N VAL A 184 27.00 7.30 -2.77
CA VAL A 184 28.13 7.64 -3.66
C VAL A 184 28.12 9.14 -4.00
N ILE A 185 26.96 9.72 -4.35
CA ILE A 185 26.89 11.17 -4.64
C ILE A 185 27.26 11.99 -3.41
N VAL A 186 26.78 11.62 -2.22
CA VAL A 186 27.15 12.31 -0.96
C VAL A 186 28.67 12.22 -0.73
N LEU A 187 29.30 11.06 -0.97
CA LEU A 187 30.76 10.91 -0.88
C LEU A 187 31.47 11.79 -1.90
N VAL A 188 31.05 11.81 -3.16
CA VAL A 188 31.62 12.69 -4.20
C VAL A 188 31.49 14.16 -3.83
N LEU A 189 30.34 14.59 -3.32
CA LEU A 189 30.13 15.96 -2.82
C LEU A 189 31.05 16.27 -1.64
N THR A 190 31.29 15.29 -0.76
CA THR A 190 32.13 15.45 0.43
C THR A 190 33.60 15.53 0.08
N PHE A 191 34.14 14.61 -0.68
CA PHE A 191 35.56 14.57 -1.04
C PHE A 191 35.92 15.54 -2.15
N GLY A 192 34.99 15.88 -3.06
CA GLY A 192 35.20 16.86 -4.12
C GLY A 192 35.18 18.31 -3.66
N ASN A 193 34.68 18.60 -2.46
CA ASN A 193 34.63 19.96 -1.89
C ASN A 193 35.70 20.16 -0.80
N ARG A 194 36.64 21.05 -1.06
CA ARG A 194 37.66 21.45 -0.06
C ARG A 194 37.06 22.10 1.19
N TRP A 195 35.91 22.77 1.06
CA TRP A 195 35.29 23.57 2.10
C TRP A 195 34.00 22.94 2.61
N ARG A 196 33.90 22.64 3.90
CA ARG A 196 32.75 21.97 4.54
C ARG A 196 31.43 22.71 4.32
N HIS A 197 31.42 24.06 4.37
CA HIS A 197 30.17 24.82 4.15
C HIS A 197 29.52 24.56 2.78
N ARG A 198 30.32 24.26 1.74
CA ARG A 198 29.79 23.98 0.41
C ARG A 198 29.06 22.63 0.34
N ILE A 199 29.54 21.63 1.08
CA ILE A 199 28.89 20.31 1.17
C ILE A 199 27.48 20.47 1.74
N PHE A 200 27.38 21.19 2.88
CA PHE A 200 26.09 21.42 3.52
C PHE A 200 25.14 22.26 2.64
N LYS A 201 25.65 23.16 1.82
CA LYS A 201 24.85 23.90 0.83
C LYS A 201 24.16 22.93 -0.17
N TYR A 202 24.89 21.99 -0.74
CA TYR A 202 24.35 21.05 -1.72
C TYR A 202 23.42 20.02 -1.09
N LEU A 203 23.70 19.56 0.13
CA LEU A 203 22.81 18.70 0.89
C LEU A 203 21.51 19.40 1.26
N TYR A 204 21.60 20.68 1.66
CA TYR A 204 20.43 21.52 1.91
C TYR A 204 19.52 21.60 0.66
N PHE A 205 20.10 21.90 -0.50
CA PHE A 205 19.31 21.98 -1.74
C PHE A 205 18.66 20.64 -2.09
N ALA A 206 19.36 19.53 -1.95
CA ALA A 206 18.81 18.22 -2.22
C ALA A 206 17.64 17.89 -1.29
N THR A 207 17.82 18.03 0.02
CA THR A 207 16.79 17.71 1.01
C THR A 207 15.60 18.68 0.98
N ALA A 208 15.82 19.97 0.69
CA ALA A 208 14.74 20.94 0.52
C ALA A 208 13.90 20.65 -0.73
N ALA A 209 14.54 20.28 -1.85
CA ALA A 209 13.84 19.89 -3.07
C ALA A 209 13.01 18.61 -2.85
N ASP A 210 13.54 17.65 -2.10
CA ASP A 210 12.85 16.40 -1.74
C ASP A 210 11.63 16.66 -0.85
N CYS A 211 11.80 17.51 0.17
CA CYS A 211 10.69 17.94 1.00
C CYS A 211 9.55 18.55 0.16
N LEU A 212 9.88 19.46 -0.77
CA LEU A 212 8.91 20.09 -1.66
C LEU A 212 8.22 19.08 -2.58
N ALA A 213 8.97 18.15 -3.17
CA ALA A 213 8.43 17.14 -4.07
C ALA A 213 7.45 16.21 -3.33
N LEU A 214 7.85 15.67 -2.17
CA LEU A 214 6.98 14.79 -1.35
C LEU A 214 5.77 15.54 -0.83
N THR A 215 5.93 16.78 -0.35
CA THR A 215 4.81 17.63 0.10
C THR A 215 3.82 17.87 -1.04
N THR A 216 4.31 18.11 -2.26
CA THR A 216 3.44 18.29 -3.43
C THR A 216 2.62 17.05 -3.74
N VAL A 217 3.25 15.86 -3.71
CA VAL A 217 2.55 14.58 -3.93
C VAL A 217 1.52 14.34 -2.82
N ALA A 218 1.91 14.48 -1.55
CA ALA A 218 1.03 14.26 -0.42
C ALA A 218 -0.15 15.26 -0.39
N ALA A 219 0.11 16.54 -0.68
CA ALA A 219 -0.93 17.56 -0.77
C ALA A 219 -1.88 17.29 -1.95
N TYR A 220 -1.37 16.89 -3.11
CA TYR A 220 -2.20 16.54 -4.26
C TYR A 220 -3.17 15.40 -3.92
N VAL A 221 -2.68 14.32 -3.27
CA VAL A 221 -3.52 13.22 -2.80
C VAL A 221 -4.56 13.68 -1.79
N SER A 222 -4.18 14.56 -0.84
CA SER A 222 -5.09 15.11 0.19
C SER A 222 -6.21 15.98 -0.42
N ILE A 223 -5.87 16.88 -1.35
CA ILE A 223 -6.81 17.85 -1.94
C ILE A 223 -7.81 17.15 -2.87
N ASN A 224 -7.33 16.26 -3.74
CA ASN A 224 -8.20 15.57 -4.70
C ASN A 224 -9.03 14.46 -4.07
N GLY A 225 -8.96 14.28 -2.74
CA GLY A 225 -9.73 13.28 -2.02
C GLY A 225 -9.32 11.84 -2.33
N GLY A 226 -8.19 11.66 -3.02
CA GLY A 226 -7.61 10.37 -3.34
C GLY A 226 -8.61 9.42 -4.01
N LEU A 227 -8.96 8.35 -3.31
CA LEU A 227 -9.83 7.28 -3.81
C LEU A 227 -11.32 7.46 -3.45
N LYS A 228 -11.75 8.62 -2.92
CA LYS A 228 -13.15 8.85 -2.48
C LYS A 228 -14.19 8.72 -3.60
N ASN A 229 -13.79 8.89 -4.85
CA ASN A 229 -14.68 8.81 -6.02
C ASN A 229 -14.63 7.44 -6.71
N ILE A 230 -13.94 6.44 -6.15
CA ILE A 230 -13.92 5.09 -6.71
C ILE A 230 -15.23 4.38 -6.32
N ASN A 231 -15.97 3.95 -7.34
CA ASN A 231 -17.17 3.14 -7.13
C ASN A 231 -16.78 1.67 -6.98
N LEU A 232 -16.59 1.25 -5.73
CA LEU A 232 -16.39 -0.17 -5.38
C LEU A 232 -17.75 -0.74 -4.95
N GLN A 233 -18.13 -1.90 -5.51
CA GLN A 233 -19.41 -2.56 -5.21
C GLN A 233 -19.54 -3.00 -3.73
N SER A 234 -18.42 -3.20 -3.04
CA SER A 234 -18.33 -3.62 -1.65
C SER A 234 -18.01 -2.42 -0.77
N ARG A 235 -18.87 -2.14 0.22
CA ARG A 235 -18.69 -1.06 1.18
C ARG A 235 -17.45 -1.29 2.05
N SER A 236 -17.27 -2.52 2.52
CA SER A 236 -16.11 -2.91 3.33
C SER A 236 -14.79 -2.70 2.59
N LEU A 237 -14.73 -3.11 1.30
CA LEU A 237 -13.55 -2.91 0.46
C LEU A 237 -13.30 -1.42 0.22
N TYR A 238 -14.34 -0.61 -0.02
CA TYR A 238 -14.21 0.83 -0.20
C TYR A 238 -13.60 1.49 1.04
N GLN A 239 -14.13 1.21 2.22
CA GLN A 239 -13.62 1.77 3.48
C GLN A 239 -12.16 1.39 3.72
N MET A 240 -11.80 0.12 3.52
CA MET A 240 -10.44 -0.37 3.65
C MET A 240 -9.48 0.34 2.67
N VAL A 241 -9.85 0.46 1.39
CA VAL A 241 -9.01 1.10 0.36
C VAL A 241 -8.82 2.59 0.64
N VAL A 242 -9.86 3.30 1.07
CA VAL A 242 -9.75 4.72 1.46
C VAL A 242 -8.86 4.89 2.69
N HIS A 243 -9.02 4.03 3.70
CA HIS A 243 -8.19 4.07 4.91
C HIS A 243 -6.73 3.75 4.59
N PHE A 244 -6.48 2.73 3.75
CA PHE A 244 -5.17 2.38 3.24
C PHE A 244 -4.49 3.58 2.55
N ALA A 245 -5.19 4.22 1.62
CA ALA A 245 -4.64 5.38 0.89
C ALA A 245 -4.34 6.56 1.83
N ASN A 246 -5.20 6.81 2.82
CA ASN A 246 -4.97 7.85 3.81
C ASN A 246 -3.73 7.55 4.66
N ASN A 247 -3.52 6.31 5.09
CA ASN A 247 -2.34 5.94 5.88
C ASN A 247 -1.05 6.01 5.05
N VAL A 248 -1.07 5.61 3.77
CA VAL A 248 0.06 5.81 2.85
C VAL A 248 0.36 7.30 2.69
N ASN A 249 -0.68 8.14 2.56
CA ASN A 249 -0.50 9.59 2.46
C ASN A 249 0.09 10.20 3.75
N VAL A 250 -0.32 9.71 4.92
CA VAL A 250 0.30 10.11 6.20
C VAL A 250 1.79 9.72 6.23
N MET A 251 2.16 8.53 5.75
CA MET A 251 3.57 8.15 5.63
C MET A 251 4.35 9.12 4.74
N LEU A 252 3.81 9.57 3.62
CA LEU A 252 4.45 10.57 2.76
C LEU A 252 4.66 11.90 3.49
N TRP A 253 3.67 12.36 4.27
CA TRP A 253 3.81 13.54 5.11
C TRP A 253 4.91 13.39 6.17
N VAL A 254 5.02 12.22 6.82
CA VAL A 254 6.08 11.93 7.79
C VAL A 254 7.46 11.98 7.15
N VAL A 255 7.62 11.39 5.96
CA VAL A 255 8.89 11.43 5.22
C VAL A 255 9.21 12.85 4.75
N ALA A 256 8.23 13.63 4.29
CA ALA A 256 8.40 15.03 3.92
C ALA A 256 8.86 15.88 5.14
N ALA A 257 8.26 15.65 6.31
CA ALA A 257 8.68 16.31 7.56
C ALA A 257 10.12 15.95 7.97
N PHE A 258 10.54 14.70 7.79
CA PHE A 258 11.92 14.27 8.00
C PHE A 258 12.89 15.02 7.09
N PHE A 259 12.58 15.20 5.81
CA PHE A 259 13.41 15.99 4.89
C PHE A 259 13.38 17.48 5.22
N LEU A 260 12.26 18.01 5.71
CA LEU A 260 12.19 19.40 6.18
C LEU A 260 13.17 19.65 7.34
N VAL A 261 13.14 18.79 8.36
CA VAL A 261 14.04 18.87 9.51
C VAL A 261 15.50 18.74 9.06
N SER A 262 15.78 17.80 8.15
CA SER A 262 17.12 17.61 7.58
C SER A 262 17.60 18.85 6.81
N ALA A 263 16.71 19.47 6.03
CA ALA A 263 17.02 20.70 5.30
C ALA A 263 17.35 21.85 6.25
N PHE A 264 16.58 22.06 7.32
CA PHE A 264 16.90 23.07 8.34
C PHE A 264 18.24 22.80 9.02
N LEU A 265 18.53 21.54 9.35
CA LEU A 265 19.82 21.16 9.95
C LEU A 265 20.99 21.51 9.02
N PHE A 266 20.91 21.12 7.75
CA PHE A 266 21.95 21.40 6.77
C PHE A 266 22.09 22.89 6.46
N PHE A 267 20.98 23.62 6.44
CA PHE A 267 21.01 25.10 6.31
C PHE A 267 21.73 25.76 7.49
N PHE A 268 21.41 25.31 8.72
CA PHE A 268 22.07 25.87 9.93
C PHE A 268 23.56 25.55 9.95
N LEU A 269 23.97 24.34 9.62
CA LEU A 269 25.37 23.95 9.49
C LEU A 269 26.07 24.74 8.40
N TYR A 270 25.44 24.89 7.23
CA TYR A 270 25.96 25.75 6.16
C TYR A 270 26.25 27.16 6.65
N ARG A 271 25.27 27.79 7.30
CA ARG A 271 25.40 29.18 7.83
C ARG A 271 26.50 29.28 8.87
N THR A 272 26.57 28.35 9.82
CA THR A 272 27.59 28.36 10.88
C THR A 272 29.02 28.26 10.33
N PHE A 273 29.24 27.30 9.41
CA PHE A 273 30.57 27.15 8.79
C PHE A 273 30.91 28.28 7.83
N TYR A 274 29.93 28.90 7.20
CA TYR A 274 30.15 30.07 6.35
C TYR A 274 30.56 31.29 7.17
N LEU A 275 29.88 31.59 8.28
CA LEU A 275 30.18 32.73 9.16
C LEU A 275 31.54 32.60 9.81
N ARG A 276 31.98 31.44 10.23
CA ARG A 276 33.32 31.21 10.78
C ARG A 276 34.45 31.55 9.78
N LEU A 277 34.22 31.31 8.49
CA LEU A 277 35.20 31.60 7.44
C LEU A 277 35.26 33.07 7.05
N THR A 278 34.27 33.88 7.42
CA THR A 278 34.22 35.31 7.13
C THR A 278 34.63 36.15 8.34
N SER A 279 34.76 35.53 9.53
CA SER A 279 35.21 36.20 10.77
C SER A 279 36.72 36.05 11.03
N ASP A 280 37.40 35.13 10.32
CA ASP A 280 38.85 35.00 10.25
C ASP A 280 39.39 35.69 8.97
#